data_53192dce420da633c8ef06d17cf58d27
#
_entry.id   53192dce420da633c8ef06d17cf58d27
#
_cell.length_a   1.000
_cell.length_b   1.000
_cell.length_c   1.000
_cell.angle_alpha   90.00
_cell.angle_beta   90.00
_cell.angle_gamma   90.00
#
_symmetry.space_group_name_H-M   'P 1'
#
loop_
_entity.id
_entity.type
_entity.pdbx_description
1 polymer ?
#
loop_
_entity_poly.entity_id
_entity_poly.type
_entity_poly.pdbx_seq_one_letter_code
_entity_poly.pdbx_strand_id
1 'polypeptide(L)'
;MFRQLFFMLIFLMPLSALSDDHVKVTDLSWLTGSWDGQMGPAVLEENWSLPRAGTIASLVRQTGPEGMGMVELVYIEEANGTLDLYIQQWDTGFKSRTPGAQKMTMSEITENSVTFKAVDEGGLAQLKYSRPAIDAFHIDVVTAGDQEFNIKLSPQTR
;
A
#
# COMPACT_ATOMS: atom_id res chain seq x y z
N MET A 1 1.50 66.27 39.51
CA MET A 1 1.95 64.86 39.69
C MET A 1 1.07 64.01 38.82
N PHE A 2 1.45 63.75 37.54
CA PHE A 2 0.72 62.88 36.62
C PHE A 2 1.40 61.50 36.57
N ARG A 3 0.67 60.48 37.05
CA ARG A 3 1.10 59.07 36.94
C ARG A 3 0.60 58.53 35.58
N GLN A 4 1.52 58.37 34.60
CA GLN A 4 1.22 57.64 33.38
C GLN A 4 1.16 56.14 33.69
N LEU A 5 -0.03 55.57 33.43
CA LEU A 5 -0.26 54.10 33.44
C LEU A 5 0.13 53.55 32.08
N PHE A 6 1.23 52.75 32.04
CA PHE A 6 1.68 52.08 30.82
C PHE A 6 0.87 50.78 30.69
N PHE A 7 -0.04 50.71 29.73
CA PHE A 7 -0.80 49.50 29.42
C PHE A 7 0.05 48.64 28.48
N MET A 8 0.60 47.53 29.00
CA MET A 8 1.36 46.53 28.25
C MET A 8 0.39 45.59 27.56
N LEU A 9 0.17 45.78 26.26
CA LEU A 9 -0.67 44.94 25.41
C LEU A 9 0.12 43.64 25.11
N ILE A 10 -0.24 42.55 25.80
CA ILE A 10 0.31 41.20 25.51
C ILE A 10 -0.38 40.71 24.24
N PHE A 11 0.36 40.65 23.12
CA PHE A 11 -0.07 40.07 21.87
C PHE A 11 0.05 38.54 21.98
N LEU A 12 -1.06 37.85 22.26
CA LEU A 12 -1.12 36.38 22.12
C LEU A 12 -1.09 36.04 20.62
N MET A 13 0.06 35.62 20.10
CA MET A 13 0.10 34.98 18.79
C MET A 13 -0.53 33.59 18.90
N PRO A 14 -1.48 33.23 18.02
CA PRO A 14 -1.95 31.86 17.95
C PRO A 14 -0.78 30.99 17.47
N LEU A 15 -0.42 29.99 18.27
CA LEU A 15 0.49 28.92 17.89
C LEU A 15 -0.29 28.06 16.87
N SER A 16 -0.07 28.30 15.57
CA SER A 16 -0.56 27.40 14.53
C SER A 16 0.12 26.04 14.77
N ALA A 17 -0.65 25.07 15.26
CA ALA A 17 -0.22 23.68 15.26
C ALA A 17 0.03 23.29 13.80
N LEU A 18 1.29 23.06 13.45
CA LEU A 18 1.65 22.37 12.21
C LEU A 18 1.04 20.98 12.36
N SER A 19 -0.01 20.70 11.58
CA SER A 19 -0.49 19.34 11.38
C SER A 19 0.66 18.60 10.71
N ASP A 20 1.25 17.67 11.42
CA ASP A 20 2.26 16.75 10.89
C ASP A 20 1.47 15.77 10.00
N ASP A 21 1.32 16.11 8.72
CA ASP A 21 0.60 15.31 7.73
C ASP A 21 1.42 14.05 7.35
N HIS A 22 1.72 13.24 8.38
CA HIS A 22 2.29 11.91 8.15
C HIS A 22 1.22 10.98 7.61
N VAL A 23 1.50 10.38 6.45
CA VAL A 23 0.67 9.33 5.87
C VAL A 23 0.65 8.13 6.80
N LYS A 24 -0.54 7.58 7.05
CA LYS A 24 -0.77 6.44 7.94
C LYS A 24 -1.29 5.24 7.17
N VAL A 25 -1.02 4.05 7.67
CA VAL A 25 -1.58 2.81 7.12
C VAL A 25 -3.10 2.80 7.16
N THR A 26 -3.73 3.54 8.09
CA THR A 26 -5.19 3.71 8.12
C THR A 26 -5.76 4.39 6.89
N ASP A 27 -4.98 5.20 6.17
CA ASP A 27 -5.37 5.84 4.91
C ASP A 27 -5.52 4.82 3.78
N LEU A 28 -4.98 3.60 3.98
CA LEU A 28 -5.12 2.45 3.10
C LEU A 28 -6.23 1.48 3.51
N SER A 29 -7.12 1.84 4.44
CA SER A 29 -8.22 0.97 4.89
C SER A 29 -9.13 0.49 3.75
N TRP A 30 -9.18 1.21 2.65
CA TRP A 30 -9.92 0.85 1.44
C TRP A 30 -9.35 -0.39 0.71
N LEU A 31 -8.10 -0.82 0.98
CA LEU A 31 -7.55 -2.09 0.49
C LEU A 31 -8.26 -3.30 1.12
N THR A 32 -8.72 -3.17 2.37
CA THR A 32 -9.26 -4.29 3.18
C THR A 32 -10.37 -5.04 2.45
N GLY A 33 -10.26 -6.35 2.45
CA GLY A 33 -11.24 -7.26 1.84
C GLY A 33 -10.60 -8.43 1.13
N SER A 34 -11.45 -9.24 0.51
CA SER A 34 -11.04 -10.36 -0.35
C SER A 34 -11.43 -10.04 -1.79
N TRP A 35 -10.46 -10.10 -2.66
CA TRP A 35 -10.57 -9.72 -4.06
C TRP A 35 -10.08 -10.87 -4.94
N ASP A 36 -10.74 -11.12 -6.06
CA ASP A 36 -10.26 -12.07 -7.07
C ASP A 36 -10.53 -11.60 -8.50
N GLY A 37 -9.78 -12.17 -9.44
CA GLY A 37 -9.94 -11.86 -10.86
C GLY A 37 -9.07 -12.73 -11.75
N GLN A 38 -9.38 -12.71 -13.04
CA GLN A 38 -8.63 -13.44 -14.04
C GLN A 38 -7.31 -12.76 -14.38
N MET A 39 -6.23 -13.54 -14.44
CA MET A 39 -4.92 -13.16 -14.91
C MET A 39 -4.45 -14.17 -15.97
N GLY A 40 -4.85 -13.96 -17.23
CA GLY A 40 -4.70 -14.95 -18.29
C GLY A 40 -5.47 -16.24 -17.98
N PRO A 41 -4.82 -17.43 -18.00
CA PRO A 41 -5.46 -18.70 -17.65
C PRO A 41 -5.57 -18.94 -16.13
N ALA A 42 -4.97 -18.09 -15.32
CA ALA A 42 -4.95 -18.20 -13.87
C ALA A 42 -5.95 -17.23 -13.21
N VAL A 43 -6.28 -17.49 -11.95
CA VAL A 43 -7.00 -16.59 -11.06
C VAL A 43 -6.01 -16.05 -10.03
N LEU A 44 -6.02 -14.75 -9.81
CA LEU A 44 -5.33 -14.09 -8.72
C LEU A 44 -6.34 -13.77 -7.62
N GLU A 45 -5.98 -14.06 -6.39
CA GLU A 45 -6.75 -13.73 -5.18
C GLU A 45 -5.88 -12.90 -4.25
N GLU A 46 -6.41 -11.78 -3.71
CA GLU A 46 -5.78 -10.98 -2.67
C GLU A 46 -6.67 -10.85 -1.45
N ASN A 47 -6.12 -11.13 -0.28
CA ASN A 47 -6.84 -11.07 0.99
C ASN A 47 -6.16 -10.08 1.93
N TRP A 48 -6.69 -8.86 1.98
CA TRP A 48 -6.16 -7.76 2.77
C TRP A 48 -6.76 -7.74 4.18
N SER A 49 -5.90 -7.72 5.19
CA SER A 49 -6.29 -7.53 6.59
C SER A 49 -6.81 -6.13 6.86
N LEU A 50 -7.39 -5.91 8.04
CA LEU A 50 -7.64 -4.54 8.54
C LEU A 50 -6.31 -3.89 8.97
N PRO A 51 -6.13 -2.57 8.77
CA PRO A 51 -5.01 -1.84 9.34
C PRO A 51 -4.95 -1.99 10.86
N ARG A 52 -3.77 -2.30 11.41
CA ARG A 52 -3.56 -2.44 12.84
C ARG A 52 -2.11 -2.12 13.21
N ALA A 53 -1.92 -1.31 14.27
CA ALA A 53 -0.60 -1.00 14.83
C ALA A 53 0.42 -0.52 13.79
N GLY A 54 -0.02 0.39 12.88
CA GLY A 54 0.84 0.94 11.84
C GLY A 54 1.17 -0.02 10.69
N THR A 55 0.39 -1.11 10.53
CA THR A 55 0.63 -2.13 9.49
C THR A 55 -0.65 -2.61 8.82
N ILE A 56 -0.54 -3.06 7.57
CA ILE A 56 -1.57 -3.79 6.82
C ILE A 56 -0.88 -4.86 5.97
N ALA A 57 -1.51 -6.01 5.77
CA ALA A 57 -0.92 -7.10 4.99
C ALA A 57 -1.96 -7.79 4.12
N SER A 58 -1.49 -8.36 3.00
CA SER A 58 -2.27 -9.23 2.13
C SER A 58 -1.59 -10.57 1.94
N LEU A 59 -2.39 -11.63 1.99
CA LEU A 59 -2.03 -12.93 1.43
C LEU A 59 -2.56 -12.99 0.00
N VAL A 60 -1.66 -13.13 -0.96
CA VAL A 60 -1.97 -13.28 -2.38
C VAL A 60 -1.78 -14.74 -2.80
N ARG A 61 -2.67 -15.26 -3.63
CA ARG A 61 -2.57 -16.59 -4.21
C ARG A 61 -2.91 -16.55 -5.69
N GLN A 62 -2.08 -17.20 -6.49
CA GLN A 62 -2.35 -17.44 -7.90
C GLN A 62 -2.63 -18.94 -8.11
N THR A 63 -3.76 -19.23 -8.74
CA THR A 63 -4.15 -20.61 -9.08
C THR A 63 -4.48 -20.71 -10.56
N GLY A 64 -4.08 -21.81 -11.19
CA GLY A 64 -4.34 -22.10 -12.61
C GLY A 64 -4.85 -23.51 -12.81
N PRO A 65 -4.99 -23.95 -14.09
CA PRO A 65 -5.47 -25.30 -14.41
C PRO A 65 -4.64 -26.43 -13.78
N GLU A 66 -3.36 -26.20 -13.53
CA GLU A 66 -2.44 -27.17 -12.93
C GLU A 66 -2.32 -27.05 -11.41
N GLY A 67 -3.14 -26.19 -10.79
CA GLY A 67 -3.15 -25.93 -9.35
C GLY A 67 -2.54 -24.62 -8.94
N MET A 68 -1.97 -24.54 -7.74
CA MET A 68 -1.37 -23.32 -7.20
C MET A 68 -0.04 -23.03 -7.91
N GLY A 69 0.07 -21.85 -8.51
CA GLY A 69 1.28 -21.37 -9.17
C GLY A 69 2.17 -20.50 -8.30
N MET A 70 1.57 -19.73 -7.37
CA MET A 70 2.31 -18.79 -6.53
C MET A 70 1.52 -18.46 -5.25
N VAL A 71 2.24 -18.24 -4.16
CA VAL A 71 1.79 -17.52 -2.96
C VAL A 71 2.67 -16.31 -2.77
N GLU A 72 2.07 -15.17 -2.40
CA GLU A 72 2.78 -13.94 -2.11
C GLU A 72 2.29 -13.34 -0.80
N LEU A 73 3.20 -12.79 -0.03
CA LEU A 73 2.89 -11.92 1.10
C LEU A 73 3.25 -10.48 0.71
N VAL A 74 2.27 -9.60 0.81
CA VAL A 74 2.46 -8.15 0.75
C VAL A 74 2.31 -7.61 2.16
N TYR A 75 3.26 -6.80 2.60
CA TYR A 75 3.26 -6.17 3.91
C TYR A 75 3.57 -4.68 3.76
N ILE A 76 2.72 -3.83 4.33
CA ILE A 76 2.92 -2.37 4.33
C ILE A 76 2.99 -1.90 5.77
N GLU A 77 3.98 -1.04 6.07
CA GLU A 77 4.17 -0.43 7.37
C GLU A 77 4.44 1.07 7.29
N GLU A 78 4.12 1.76 8.38
CA GLU A 78 4.51 3.16 8.58
C GLU A 78 6.01 3.23 8.88
N ALA A 79 6.75 4.00 8.08
CA ALA A 79 8.19 4.17 8.21
C ALA A 79 8.62 5.59 7.86
N ASN A 80 9.31 6.28 8.78
CA ASN A 80 9.90 7.61 8.55
C ASN A 80 8.93 8.66 7.97
N GLY A 81 7.65 8.65 8.40
CA GLY A 81 6.63 9.58 7.94
C GLY A 81 6.01 9.25 6.57
N THR A 82 6.34 8.08 6.01
CA THR A 82 5.80 7.53 4.77
C THR A 82 5.38 6.07 4.95
N LEU A 83 5.10 5.36 3.87
CA LEU A 83 4.78 3.94 3.88
C LEU A 83 5.83 3.16 3.11
N ASP A 84 6.36 2.11 3.72
CA ASP A 84 7.19 1.10 3.07
C ASP A 84 6.38 -0.16 2.81
N LEU A 85 6.56 -0.75 1.63
CA LEU A 85 5.93 -1.99 1.21
C LEU A 85 7.00 -3.05 0.99
N TYR A 86 6.71 -4.27 1.42
CA TYR A 86 7.55 -5.45 1.22
C TYR A 86 6.76 -6.55 0.52
N ILE A 87 7.36 -7.17 -0.48
CA ILE A 87 6.79 -8.30 -1.24
C ILE A 87 7.74 -9.48 -1.19
N GLN A 88 7.18 -10.64 -0.83
CA GLN A 88 7.88 -11.92 -0.90
C GLN A 88 6.98 -12.95 -1.58
N GLN A 89 7.56 -13.67 -2.55
CA GLN A 89 6.86 -14.68 -3.35
C GLN A 89 7.45 -16.07 -3.15
N TRP A 90 6.58 -17.08 -3.21
CA TRP A 90 6.95 -18.50 -3.15
C TRP A 90 6.23 -19.31 -4.23
N ASP A 91 6.93 -20.28 -4.78
CA ASP A 91 6.36 -21.39 -5.54
C ASP A 91 5.75 -22.44 -4.60
N THR A 92 5.13 -23.47 -5.16
CA THR A 92 4.64 -24.62 -4.42
C THR A 92 5.71 -25.21 -3.50
N GLY A 93 5.29 -25.63 -2.30
CA GLY A 93 6.21 -26.14 -1.28
C GLY A 93 7.01 -25.04 -0.55
N PHE A 94 6.55 -23.76 -0.61
CA PHE A 94 7.23 -22.61 0.00
C PHE A 94 8.64 -22.40 -0.49
N LYS A 95 8.92 -22.76 -1.74
CA LYS A 95 10.20 -22.47 -2.39
C LYS A 95 10.24 -20.99 -2.75
N SER A 96 11.09 -20.22 -2.07
CA SER A 96 11.22 -18.78 -2.30
C SER A 96 11.68 -18.47 -3.74
N ARG A 97 11.01 -17.50 -4.38
CA ARG A 97 11.40 -17.02 -5.73
C ARG A 97 12.55 -16.04 -5.68
N THR A 98 12.74 -15.38 -4.53
CA THR A 98 13.80 -14.38 -4.30
C THR A 98 14.52 -14.67 -2.98
N PRO A 99 15.77 -14.24 -2.80
CA PRO A 99 16.50 -14.43 -1.54
C PRO A 99 15.84 -13.77 -0.33
N GLY A 100 15.05 -12.73 -0.56
CA GLY A 100 14.34 -11.97 0.49
C GLY A 100 13.17 -11.17 -0.08
N ALA A 101 12.47 -10.48 0.78
CA ALA A 101 11.41 -9.57 0.36
C ALA A 101 11.99 -8.37 -0.39
N GLN A 102 11.38 -7.99 -1.49
CA GLN A 102 11.68 -6.73 -2.17
C GLN A 102 11.03 -5.58 -1.41
N LYS A 103 11.82 -4.56 -1.09
CA LYS A 103 11.34 -3.32 -0.48
C LYS A 103 10.97 -2.30 -1.55
N MET A 104 9.84 -1.63 -1.34
CA MET A 104 9.36 -0.50 -2.13
C MET A 104 8.95 0.62 -1.18
N THR A 105 9.01 1.88 -1.59
CA THR A 105 8.53 3.01 -0.80
C THR A 105 7.41 3.75 -1.53
N MET A 106 6.48 4.30 -0.77
CA MET A 106 5.39 5.09 -1.32
C MET A 106 5.91 6.30 -2.07
N SER A 107 5.42 6.52 -3.28
CA SER A 107 5.73 7.70 -4.11
C SER A 107 4.53 8.61 -4.32
N GLU A 108 3.32 8.07 -4.21
CA GLU A 108 2.07 8.82 -4.39
C GLU A 108 0.94 8.15 -3.63
N ILE A 109 0.05 8.94 -3.05
CA ILE A 109 -1.19 8.49 -2.42
C ILE A 109 -2.32 9.45 -2.75
N THR A 110 -3.51 8.89 -2.98
CA THR A 110 -4.78 9.61 -3.12
C THR A 110 -5.82 8.96 -2.21
N GLU A 111 -7.05 9.46 -2.21
CA GLU A 111 -8.15 8.89 -1.44
C GLU A 111 -8.40 7.39 -1.74
N ASN A 112 -8.16 6.96 -2.98
CA ASN A 112 -8.47 5.61 -3.45
C ASN A 112 -7.36 4.95 -4.27
N SER A 113 -6.15 5.45 -4.19
CA SER A 113 -4.98 4.84 -4.83
C SER A 113 -3.69 5.09 -4.05
N VAL A 114 -2.75 4.16 -4.16
CA VAL A 114 -1.40 4.28 -3.64
C VAL A 114 -0.41 3.68 -4.63
N THR A 115 0.72 4.37 -4.83
CA THR A 115 1.80 3.93 -5.72
C THR A 115 3.08 3.76 -4.93
N PHE A 116 3.74 2.62 -5.10
CA PHE A 116 5.05 2.30 -4.53
C PHE A 116 6.08 2.15 -5.64
N LYS A 117 7.31 2.60 -5.38
CA LYS A 117 8.47 2.43 -6.27
C LYS A 117 9.55 1.63 -5.56
N ALA A 118 10.24 0.80 -6.33
CA ALA A 118 11.34 -0.01 -5.82
C ALA A 118 12.44 0.87 -5.20
N VAL A 119 12.95 0.45 -4.04
CA VAL A 119 14.15 0.99 -3.38
C VAL A 119 15.30 0.01 -3.52
N ASP A 120 14.98 -1.29 -3.51
CA ASP A 120 15.94 -2.37 -3.70
C ASP A 120 15.78 -3.00 -5.08
N GLU A 121 16.82 -3.64 -5.58
CA GLU A 121 16.73 -4.45 -6.78
C GLU A 121 15.76 -5.62 -6.57
N GLY A 122 14.93 -5.91 -7.58
CA GLY A 122 13.92 -6.96 -7.52
C GLY A 122 13.15 -7.10 -8.83
N GLY A 123 12.05 -7.85 -8.79
CA GLY A 123 11.20 -8.09 -9.95
C GLY A 123 10.32 -6.92 -10.36
N LEU A 124 10.03 -5.99 -9.44
CA LEU A 124 9.13 -4.87 -9.66
C LEU A 124 9.88 -3.54 -9.65
N ALA A 125 9.56 -2.65 -10.58
CA ALA A 125 9.97 -1.24 -10.57
C ALA A 125 8.90 -0.36 -9.91
N GLN A 126 7.61 -0.65 -10.17
CA GLN A 126 6.47 0.07 -9.61
C GLN A 126 5.30 -0.86 -9.36
N LEU A 127 4.55 -0.57 -8.31
CA LEU A 127 3.30 -1.22 -7.97
C LEU A 127 2.29 -0.14 -7.55
N LYS A 128 1.12 -0.15 -8.19
CA LYS A 128 0.02 0.73 -7.82
C LYS A 128 -1.23 -0.07 -7.53
N TYR A 129 -1.82 0.19 -6.38
CA TYR A 129 -3.17 -0.26 -6.03
C TYR A 129 -4.15 0.88 -6.23
N SER A 130 -5.35 0.58 -6.72
CA SER A 130 -6.44 1.56 -6.80
C SER A 130 -7.80 0.90 -6.67
N ARG A 131 -8.77 1.64 -6.12
CA ARG A 131 -10.16 1.22 -5.97
C ARG A 131 -11.08 2.25 -6.65
N PRO A 132 -11.21 2.21 -7.99
CA PRO A 132 -11.99 3.20 -8.75
C PRO A 132 -13.50 3.12 -8.49
N ALA A 133 -14.02 1.98 -7.98
CA ALA A 133 -15.41 1.77 -7.59
C ALA A 133 -15.47 0.82 -6.39
N ILE A 134 -16.65 0.70 -5.77
CA ILE A 134 -16.87 -0.15 -4.59
C ILE A 134 -16.58 -1.64 -4.88
N ASP A 135 -16.80 -2.06 -6.11
CA ASP A 135 -16.68 -3.42 -6.62
C ASP A 135 -15.51 -3.61 -7.60
N ALA A 136 -14.60 -2.63 -7.68
CA ALA A 136 -13.44 -2.68 -8.57
C ALA A 136 -12.15 -2.43 -7.80
N PHE A 137 -11.18 -3.33 -7.93
CA PHE A 137 -9.85 -3.23 -7.38
C PHE A 137 -8.83 -3.49 -8.48
N HIS A 138 -7.95 -2.53 -8.72
CA HIS A 138 -6.97 -2.59 -9.80
C HIS A 138 -5.55 -2.62 -9.24
N ILE A 139 -4.70 -3.41 -9.89
CA ILE A 139 -3.28 -3.52 -9.59
C ILE A 139 -2.53 -3.23 -10.88
N ASP A 140 -1.80 -2.12 -10.91
CA ASP A 140 -0.92 -1.76 -12.02
C ASP A 140 0.52 -2.08 -11.62
N VAL A 141 1.17 -2.90 -12.39
CA VAL A 141 2.52 -3.41 -12.13
C VAL A 141 3.44 -2.98 -13.27
N VAL A 142 4.60 -2.42 -12.91
CA VAL A 142 5.72 -2.24 -13.83
C VAL A 142 6.88 -3.10 -13.30
N THR A 143 7.37 -4.03 -14.12
CA THR A 143 8.52 -4.87 -13.76
C THR A 143 9.84 -4.12 -13.93
N ALA A 144 10.92 -4.65 -13.37
CA ALA A 144 12.28 -4.15 -13.59
C ALA A 144 12.72 -4.22 -15.07
N GLY A 145 12.06 -5.02 -15.91
CA GLY A 145 12.26 -5.10 -17.35
C GLY A 145 11.27 -4.29 -18.17
N ASP A 146 10.65 -3.24 -17.57
CA ASP A 146 9.70 -2.32 -18.20
C ASP A 146 8.46 -2.99 -18.81
N GLN A 147 8.10 -4.18 -18.34
CA GLN A 147 6.83 -4.82 -18.71
C GLN A 147 5.71 -4.28 -17.81
N GLU A 148 4.58 -3.92 -18.41
CA GLU A 148 3.42 -3.40 -17.71
C GLU A 148 2.29 -4.43 -17.69
N PHE A 149 1.66 -4.58 -16.53
CA PHE A 149 0.48 -5.42 -16.32
C PHE A 149 -0.60 -4.63 -15.60
N ASN A 150 -1.84 -4.78 -16.06
CA ASN A 150 -3.02 -4.29 -15.35
C ASN A 150 -3.89 -5.48 -14.97
N ILE A 151 -4.06 -5.70 -13.68
CA ILE A 151 -4.86 -6.77 -13.11
C ILE A 151 -6.11 -6.14 -12.50
N LYS A 152 -7.28 -6.67 -12.87
CA LYS A 152 -8.57 -6.19 -12.38
C LYS A 152 -9.22 -7.27 -11.55
N LEU A 153 -9.49 -6.92 -10.30
CA LEU A 153 -10.14 -7.80 -9.33
C LEU A 153 -11.51 -7.24 -8.95
N SER A 154 -12.39 -8.12 -8.53
CA SER A 154 -13.71 -7.83 -7.98
C SER A 154 -13.82 -8.43 -6.58
N PRO A 155 -14.77 -7.98 -5.73
CA PRO A 155 -15.00 -8.59 -4.43
C PRO A 155 -15.29 -10.10 -4.58
N GLN A 156 -14.57 -10.91 -3.81
CA GLN A 156 -14.78 -12.36 -3.81
C GLN A 156 -16.17 -12.68 -3.26
N THR A 157 -16.98 -13.34 -4.06
CA THR A 157 -18.28 -13.86 -3.62
C THR A 157 -18.07 -15.20 -2.91
N ARG A 158 -18.49 -15.28 -1.65
CA ARG A 158 -18.49 -16.51 -0.85
C ARG A 158 -19.80 -17.26 -1.02
#